data_fa32d243f29b35da42f734b9b9f19ddd
#
_entry.id   fa32d243f29b35da42f734b9b9f19ddd
#
_cell.length_a   1.000
_cell.length_b   1.000
_cell.length_c   1.000
_cell.angle_alpha   90.00
_cell.angle_beta   90.00
_cell.angle_gamma   90.00
#
_symmetry.space_group_name_H-M   'P 1'
#
loop_
_entity.id
_entity.type
_entity.pdbx_description
1 polymer ?
#
loop_
_entity_poly.entity_id
_entity_poly.type
_entity_poly.pdbx_seq_one_letter_code
_entity_poly.pdbx_strand_id
1 'polypeptide(L)'
;IMEKLKEQKDFTSHERDVARYILEHPEQVPVMSAGELAQASFTSKATVVRLIQKLGMGGYQEFKLKLVEENIQKRRLDQLLANEPITGDSSCSDIINTLPVLYDRAITNTRLALDKNVLNRINNVLQKAECIDFYGTGISYVLAQSAAFKFGTLGVECSAYESINAYYLAARNRKKTVAFLISFTGANHAVTRMARYLREATKNYVVGIVGPHNEAIREW
;
A
#
# COMPACT_ATOMS: atom_id res chain seq x y z
N ILE A 1 5.68 -10.57 -2.53
CA ILE A 1 6.33 -11.67 -3.25
C ILE A 1 7.15 -11.10 -4.40
N MET A 2 6.54 -10.29 -5.25
CA MET A 2 7.17 -9.74 -6.46
C MET A 2 8.45 -8.94 -6.16
N GLU A 3 8.51 -8.18 -5.07
CA GLU A 3 9.73 -7.48 -4.65
C GLU A 3 10.86 -8.46 -4.30
N LYS A 4 10.57 -9.48 -3.47
CA LYS A 4 11.55 -10.51 -3.11
C LYS A 4 12.06 -11.29 -4.33
N LEU A 5 11.19 -11.54 -5.31
CA LEU A 5 11.57 -12.19 -6.58
C LEU A 5 12.50 -11.30 -7.42
N LYS A 6 12.32 -9.98 -7.39
CA LYS A 6 13.21 -9.02 -8.08
C LYS A 6 14.57 -8.87 -7.39
N GLU A 7 14.59 -8.85 -6.06
CA GLU A 7 15.84 -8.74 -5.28
C GLU A 7 16.75 -9.97 -5.45
N GLN A 8 16.18 -11.16 -5.70
CA GLN A 8 16.86 -12.45 -5.93
C GLN A 8 17.95 -12.77 -4.88
N LYS A 9 17.77 -12.21 -3.66
CA LYS A 9 18.74 -12.38 -2.59
C LYS A 9 18.79 -13.86 -2.16
N ASP A 10 19.97 -14.41 -2.10
CA ASP A 10 20.25 -15.79 -1.69
C ASP A 10 19.63 -16.88 -2.60
N PHE A 11 19.27 -16.55 -3.85
CA PHE A 11 18.77 -17.53 -4.82
C PHE A 11 19.90 -18.23 -5.56
N THR A 12 19.77 -19.54 -5.70
CA THR A 12 20.62 -20.34 -6.59
C THR A 12 20.30 -20.03 -8.06
N SER A 13 21.16 -20.48 -9.00
CA SER A 13 20.93 -20.28 -10.44
C SER A 13 19.55 -20.80 -10.88
N HIS A 14 19.19 -22.02 -10.51
CA HIS A 14 17.89 -22.59 -10.84
C HIS A 14 16.70 -21.90 -10.14
N GLU A 15 16.88 -21.41 -8.93
CA GLU A 15 15.84 -20.60 -8.25
C GLU A 15 15.64 -19.25 -8.95
N ARG A 16 16.70 -18.66 -9.52
CA ARG A 16 16.60 -17.44 -10.34
C ARG A 16 15.86 -17.69 -11.65
N ASP A 17 16.01 -18.87 -12.26
CA ASP A 17 15.25 -19.23 -13.47
C ASP A 17 13.75 -19.32 -13.17
N VAL A 18 13.36 -19.94 -12.05
CA VAL A 18 11.96 -19.95 -11.58
C VAL A 18 11.48 -18.53 -11.30
N ALA A 19 12.27 -17.73 -10.57
CA ALA A 19 11.91 -16.35 -10.23
C ALA A 19 11.70 -15.50 -11.48
N ARG A 20 12.59 -15.64 -12.48
CA ARG A 20 12.48 -14.94 -13.77
C ARG A 20 11.18 -15.30 -14.47
N TYR A 21 10.87 -16.60 -14.59
CA TYR A 21 9.63 -17.06 -15.21
C TYR A 21 8.38 -16.48 -14.51
N ILE A 22 8.35 -16.48 -13.17
CA ILE A 22 7.25 -15.89 -12.40
C ILE A 22 7.11 -14.37 -12.69
N LEU A 23 8.22 -13.65 -12.78
CA LEU A 23 8.23 -12.22 -13.06
C LEU A 23 7.76 -11.87 -14.48
N GLU A 24 8.10 -12.72 -15.45
CA GLU A 24 7.71 -12.56 -16.86
C GLU A 24 6.25 -12.99 -17.13
N HIS A 25 5.74 -13.98 -16.36
CA HIS A 25 4.43 -14.56 -16.56
C HIS A 25 3.54 -14.58 -15.29
N PRO A 26 3.43 -13.45 -14.58
CA PRO A 26 2.77 -13.40 -13.28
C PRO A 26 1.29 -13.80 -13.32
N GLU A 27 0.63 -13.66 -14.47
CA GLU A 27 -0.78 -13.97 -14.65
C GLU A 27 -1.03 -15.45 -14.97
N GLN A 28 -0.05 -16.12 -15.57
CA GLN A 28 -0.16 -17.54 -15.94
C GLN A 28 0.18 -18.47 -14.77
N VAL A 29 1.15 -18.09 -13.95
CA VAL A 29 1.65 -18.90 -12.83
C VAL A 29 0.56 -19.32 -11.83
N PRO A 30 -0.43 -18.48 -11.47
CA PRO A 30 -1.49 -18.89 -10.57
C PRO A 30 -2.34 -20.07 -11.01
N VAL A 31 -2.49 -20.30 -12.31
CA VAL A 31 -3.26 -21.45 -12.83
C VAL A 31 -2.41 -22.70 -13.01
N MET A 32 -1.07 -22.58 -12.97
CA MET A 32 -0.13 -23.69 -13.13
C MET A 32 -0.02 -24.51 -11.84
N SER A 33 0.30 -25.80 -11.99
CA SER A 33 0.81 -26.64 -10.91
C SER A 33 2.31 -26.39 -10.67
N ALA A 34 2.85 -26.80 -9.53
CA ALA A 34 4.28 -26.70 -9.26
C ALA A 34 5.14 -27.51 -10.25
N GLY A 35 4.58 -28.58 -10.82
CA GLY A 35 5.24 -29.35 -11.87
C GLY A 35 5.31 -28.61 -13.20
N GLU A 36 4.20 -27.99 -13.61
CA GLU A 36 4.15 -27.17 -14.83
C GLU A 36 5.05 -25.95 -14.73
N LEU A 37 5.09 -25.28 -13.59
CA LEU A 37 6.02 -24.17 -13.35
C LEU A 37 7.48 -24.63 -13.41
N ALA A 38 7.79 -25.79 -12.84
CA ALA A 38 9.13 -26.38 -12.90
C ALA A 38 9.54 -26.69 -14.35
N GLN A 39 8.64 -27.27 -15.14
CA GLN A 39 8.86 -27.56 -16.55
C GLN A 39 9.05 -26.26 -17.37
N ALA A 40 8.21 -25.27 -17.17
CA ALA A 40 8.24 -24.01 -17.88
C ALA A 40 9.51 -23.17 -17.57
N SER A 41 10.04 -23.31 -16.34
CA SER A 41 11.28 -22.66 -15.92
C SER A 41 12.54 -23.53 -16.11
N PHE A 42 12.43 -24.68 -16.78
CA PHE A 42 13.52 -25.64 -17.00
C PHE A 42 14.20 -26.11 -15.70
N THR A 43 13.43 -26.30 -14.65
CA THR A 43 13.94 -26.68 -13.33
C THR A 43 13.20 -27.91 -12.76
N SER A 44 13.48 -28.26 -11.52
CA SER A 44 12.77 -29.34 -10.83
C SER A 44 11.65 -28.82 -9.91
N LYS A 45 10.63 -29.64 -9.68
CA LYS A 45 9.56 -29.35 -8.71
C LYS A 45 10.13 -29.06 -7.30
N ALA A 46 11.23 -29.73 -6.92
CA ALA A 46 11.91 -29.46 -5.66
C ALA A 46 12.53 -28.06 -5.60
N THR A 47 13.03 -27.54 -6.73
CA THR A 47 13.55 -26.17 -6.84
C THR A 47 12.43 -25.14 -6.64
N VAL A 48 11.27 -25.35 -7.28
CA VAL A 48 10.09 -24.49 -7.11
C VAL A 48 9.67 -24.44 -5.63
N VAL A 49 9.56 -25.60 -4.98
CA VAL A 49 9.15 -25.68 -3.57
C VAL A 49 10.16 -24.94 -2.66
N ARG A 50 11.46 -25.13 -2.87
CA ARG A 50 12.50 -24.44 -2.10
C ARG A 50 12.46 -22.93 -2.28
N LEU A 51 12.27 -22.44 -3.50
CA LEU A 51 12.11 -21.01 -3.73
C LEU A 51 10.92 -20.45 -2.96
N ILE A 52 9.78 -21.13 -3.01
CA ILE A 52 8.55 -20.70 -2.32
C ILE A 52 8.75 -20.64 -0.80
N GLN A 53 9.45 -21.62 -0.22
CA GLN A 53 9.83 -21.60 1.19
C GLN A 53 10.77 -20.42 1.52
N LYS A 54 11.74 -20.12 0.66
CA LYS A 54 12.64 -18.94 0.81
C LYS A 54 11.86 -17.62 0.73
N LEU A 55 10.79 -17.57 -0.04
CA LEU A 55 9.88 -16.42 -0.09
C LEU A 55 9.06 -16.26 1.21
N GLY A 56 9.10 -17.26 2.11
CA GLY A 56 8.40 -17.24 3.38
C GLY A 56 6.97 -17.78 3.32
N MET A 57 6.67 -18.60 2.29
CA MET A 57 5.36 -19.24 2.12
C MET A 57 5.39 -20.68 2.65
N GLY A 58 4.30 -21.10 3.27
CA GLY A 58 4.15 -22.46 3.78
C GLY A 58 3.94 -23.52 2.69
N GLY A 59 3.60 -23.12 1.45
CA GLY A 59 3.42 -24.03 0.35
C GLY A 59 3.00 -23.36 -0.96
N TYR A 60 2.93 -24.17 -2.03
CA TYR A 60 2.63 -23.71 -3.38
C TYR A 60 1.23 -23.08 -3.50
N GLN A 61 0.24 -23.58 -2.78
CA GLN A 61 -1.12 -23.01 -2.81
C GLN A 61 -1.18 -21.62 -2.18
N GLU A 62 -0.53 -21.44 -1.04
CA GLU A 62 -0.42 -20.13 -0.39
C GLU A 62 0.30 -19.13 -1.30
N PHE A 63 1.40 -19.56 -1.94
CA PHE A 63 2.10 -18.75 -2.93
C PHE A 63 1.19 -18.31 -4.06
N LYS A 64 0.40 -19.23 -4.65
CA LYS A 64 -0.56 -18.93 -5.73
C LYS A 64 -1.59 -17.89 -5.30
N LEU A 65 -2.20 -18.06 -4.13
CA LEU A 65 -3.19 -17.12 -3.60
C LEU A 65 -2.59 -15.71 -3.43
N LYS A 66 -1.40 -15.63 -2.84
CA LYS A 66 -0.71 -14.34 -2.68
C LYS A 66 -0.29 -13.72 -4.00
N LEU A 67 0.11 -14.52 -4.98
CA LEU A 67 0.46 -14.01 -6.30
C LEU A 67 -0.78 -13.47 -7.03
N VAL A 68 -1.94 -14.14 -6.91
CA VAL A 68 -3.22 -13.62 -7.42
C VAL A 68 -3.57 -12.29 -6.77
N GLU A 69 -3.44 -12.19 -5.45
CA GLU A 69 -3.71 -10.97 -4.71
C GLU A 69 -2.84 -9.80 -5.19
N GLU A 70 -1.51 -10.01 -5.30
CA GLU A 70 -0.59 -8.99 -5.81
C GLU A 70 -0.87 -8.60 -7.28
N ASN A 71 -1.25 -9.56 -8.12
CA ASN A 71 -1.64 -9.30 -9.51
C ASN A 71 -2.93 -8.47 -9.62
N ILE A 72 -3.95 -8.79 -8.81
CA ILE A 72 -5.19 -8.01 -8.75
C ILE A 72 -4.90 -6.57 -8.31
N GLN A 73 -4.06 -6.40 -7.29
CA GLN A 73 -3.66 -5.08 -6.81
C GLN A 73 -2.92 -4.27 -7.89
N LYS A 74 -1.99 -4.91 -8.59
CA LYS A 74 -1.26 -4.29 -9.71
C LYS A 74 -2.22 -3.89 -10.83
N ARG A 75 -3.11 -4.79 -11.27
CA ARG A 75 -4.11 -4.46 -12.30
C ARG A 75 -5.04 -3.32 -11.90
N ARG A 76 -5.47 -3.27 -10.63
CA ARG A 76 -6.28 -2.16 -10.12
C ARG A 76 -5.52 -0.84 -10.19
N LEU A 77 -4.24 -0.84 -9.83
CA LEU A 77 -3.38 0.33 -9.94
C LEU A 77 -3.21 0.75 -11.41
N ASP A 78 -2.90 -0.21 -12.29
CA ASP A 78 -2.75 0.05 -13.73
C ASP A 78 -4.07 0.58 -14.34
N GLN A 79 -5.23 0.06 -13.93
CA GLN A 79 -6.54 0.56 -14.36
C GLN A 79 -6.84 1.97 -13.83
N LEU A 80 -6.46 2.28 -12.59
CA LEU A 80 -6.58 3.63 -12.04
C LEU A 80 -5.70 4.62 -12.78
N LEU A 81 -4.51 4.18 -13.21
CA LEU A 81 -3.57 4.98 -14.02
C LEU A 81 -4.00 5.06 -15.49
N ALA A 82 -4.54 3.98 -16.07
CA ALA A 82 -5.02 3.94 -17.46
C ALA A 82 -6.30 4.77 -17.69
N ASN A 83 -7.04 5.12 -16.65
CA ASN A 83 -8.14 6.08 -16.73
C ASN A 83 -7.68 7.54 -16.70
N GLU A 84 -6.38 7.79 -16.86
CA GLU A 84 -5.87 9.15 -17.03
C GLU A 84 -6.26 9.68 -18.41
N PRO A 85 -7.13 10.69 -18.48
CA PRO A 85 -7.54 11.30 -19.74
C PRO A 85 -6.45 12.20 -20.34
N ILE A 86 -5.27 12.25 -19.71
CA ILE A 86 -4.08 12.94 -20.17
C ILE A 86 -3.00 11.89 -20.45
N THR A 87 -2.53 11.83 -21.70
CA THR A 87 -1.49 10.91 -22.17
C THR A 87 -0.25 11.70 -22.63
N GLY A 88 0.83 11.00 -22.98
CA GLY A 88 2.02 11.63 -23.55
C GLY A 88 1.76 12.37 -24.87
N ASP A 89 0.69 12.03 -25.59
CA ASP A 89 0.30 12.64 -26.86
C ASP A 89 -0.72 13.78 -26.68
N SER A 90 -1.14 14.07 -25.46
CA SER A 90 -2.10 15.14 -25.19
C SER A 90 -1.50 16.52 -25.46
N SER A 91 -2.22 17.35 -26.20
CA SER A 91 -1.82 18.75 -26.42
C SER A 91 -1.94 19.59 -25.15
N CYS A 92 -1.25 20.73 -25.09
CA CYS A 92 -1.41 21.68 -23.98
C CYS A 92 -2.86 22.13 -23.78
N SER A 93 -3.62 22.28 -24.88
CA SER A 93 -5.04 22.61 -24.83
C SER A 93 -5.87 21.49 -24.18
N ASP A 94 -5.59 20.23 -24.52
CA ASP A 94 -6.25 19.08 -23.92
C ASP A 94 -5.98 19.01 -22.43
N ILE A 95 -4.74 19.22 -22.01
CA ILE A 95 -4.33 19.23 -20.60
C ILE A 95 -5.08 20.32 -19.83
N ILE A 96 -5.07 21.57 -20.34
CA ILE A 96 -5.72 22.71 -19.69
C ILE A 96 -7.23 22.47 -19.53
N ASN A 97 -7.87 21.87 -20.52
CA ASN A 97 -9.30 21.62 -20.49
C ASN A 97 -9.67 20.38 -19.63
N THR A 98 -8.78 19.41 -19.53
CA THR A 98 -9.03 18.14 -18.83
C THR A 98 -8.76 18.22 -17.33
N LEU A 99 -7.72 18.95 -16.91
CA LEU A 99 -7.35 19.04 -15.50
C LEU A 99 -8.50 19.52 -14.59
N PRO A 100 -9.27 20.60 -14.91
CA PRO A 100 -10.37 21.02 -14.07
C PRO A 100 -11.44 19.93 -13.89
N VAL A 101 -11.74 19.17 -14.97
CA VAL A 101 -12.70 18.08 -14.94
C VAL A 101 -12.25 16.94 -14.05
N LEU A 102 -10.95 16.61 -14.07
CA LEU A 102 -10.36 15.60 -13.19
C LEU A 102 -10.47 15.98 -11.72
N TYR A 103 -10.12 17.23 -11.40
CA TYR A 103 -10.20 17.73 -10.02
C TYR A 103 -11.65 17.76 -9.53
N ASP A 104 -12.59 18.23 -10.36
CA ASP A 104 -14.01 18.26 -10.00
C ASP A 104 -14.55 16.85 -9.74
N ARG A 105 -14.21 15.89 -10.63
CA ARG A 105 -14.58 14.47 -10.46
C ARG A 105 -13.98 13.89 -9.17
N ALA A 106 -12.70 14.15 -8.89
CA ALA A 106 -12.03 13.65 -7.70
C ALA A 106 -12.68 14.20 -6.42
N ILE A 107 -12.96 15.51 -6.37
CA ILE A 107 -13.62 16.17 -5.25
C ILE A 107 -15.05 15.61 -5.07
N THR A 108 -15.80 15.50 -6.14
CA THR A 108 -17.19 15.01 -6.11
C THR A 108 -17.24 13.57 -5.62
N ASN A 109 -16.39 12.68 -6.16
CA ASN A 109 -16.33 11.28 -5.74
C ASN A 109 -15.90 11.15 -4.27
N THR A 110 -14.93 11.95 -3.84
CA THR A 110 -14.50 11.97 -2.43
C THR A 110 -15.66 12.41 -1.53
N ARG A 111 -16.38 13.48 -1.88
CA ARG A 111 -17.53 13.95 -1.13
C ARG A 111 -18.62 12.88 -1.00
N LEU A 112 -18.90 12.13 -2.06
CA LEU A 112 -19.89 11.05 -2.05
C LEU A 112 -19.45 9.83 -1.23
N ALA A 113 -18.14 9.58 -1.14
CA ALA A 113 -17.56 8.45 -0.39
C ALA A 113 -17.40 8.77 1.12
N LEU A 114 -17.42 10.03 1.51
CA LEU A 114 -17.25 10.44 2.91
C LEU A 114 -18.50 10.16 3.75
N ASP A 115 -18.31 9.37 4.81
CA ASP A 115 -19.35 9.12 5.82
C ASP A 115 -19.30 10.22 6.89
N LYS A 116 -20.42 10.93 7.05
CA LYS A 116 -20.57 12.02 8.03
C LYS A 116 -20.35 11.55 9.47
N ASN A 117 -20.76 10.33 9.82
CA ASN A 117 -20.61 9.80 11.18
C ASN A 117 -19.13 9.48 11.46
N VAL A 118 -18.42 8.96 10.46
CA VAL A 118 -16.97 8.73 10.56
C VAL A 118 -16.24 10.05 10.74
N LEU A 119 -16.55 11.07 9.94
CA LEU A 119 -15.96 12.41 10.08
C LEU A 119 -16.21 13.03 11.46
N ASN A 120 -17.43 12.93 11.97
CA ASN A 120 -17.77 13.42 13.32
C ASN A 120 -16.96 12.69 14.42
N ARG A 121 -16.80 11.37 14.31
CA ARG A 121 -15.95 10.59 15.24
C ARG A 121 -14.49 11.04 15.19
N ILE A 122 -13.93 11.23 13.98
CA ILE A 122 -12.56 11.71 13.80
C ILE A 122 -12.41 13.11 14.42
N ASN A 123 -13.35 14.03 14.16
CA ASN A 123 -13.33 15.37 14.72
C ASN A 123 -13.34 15.36 16.25
N ASN A 124 -14.19 14.54 16.87
CA ASN A 124 -14.25 14.40 18.32
C ASN A 124 -12.94 13.85 18.93
N VAL A 125 -12.22 13.02 18.20
CA VAL A 125 -10.91 12.49 18.65
C VAL A 125 -9.83 13.55 18.46
N LEU A 126 -9.83 14.26 17.35
CA LEU A 126 -8.88 15.36 17.07
C LEU A 126 -8.96 16.47 18.10
N GLN A 127 -10.15 16.85 18.56
CA GLN A 127 -10.32 17.86 19.60
C GLN A 127 -9.68 17.49 20.95
N LYS A 128 -9.41 16.21 21.17
CA LYS A 128 -8.79 15.68 22.39
C LYS A 128 -7.33 15.28 22.19
N ALA A 129 -6.84 15.41 20.98
CA ALA A 129 -5.48 15.03 20.62
C ALA A 129 -4.47 16.08 21.12
N GLU A 130 -3.36 15.62 21.67
CA GLU A 130 -2.21 16.44 22.04
C GLU A 130 -1.21 16.55 20.89
N CYS A 131 -1.17 15.52 20.03
CA CYS A 131 -0.37 15.53 18.82
C CYS A 131 -1.01 14.69 17.70
N ILE A 132 -0.59 14.98 16.46
CA ILE A 132 -1.06 14.28 15.28
C ILE A 132 0.15 13.79 14.50
N ASP A 133 0.17 12.49 14.23
CA ASP A 133 1.22 11.87 13.42
C ASP A 133 0.64 11.41 12.08
N PHE A 134 1.34 11.72 11.00
CA PHE A 134 0.97 11.33 9.65
C PHE A 134 1.95 10.29 9.11
N TYR A 135 1.44 9.18 8.57
CA TYR A 135 2.23 8.09 8.04
C TYR A 135 1.88 7.85 6.57
N GLY A 136 2.88 7.64 5.74
CA GLY A 136 2.72 7.30 4.32
C GLY A 136 4.04 6.86 3.71
N THR A 137 4.00 6.18 2.58
CA THR A 137 5.20 5.76 1.84
C THR A 137 5.22 6.41 0.45
N GLY A 138 6.39 6.78 -0.05
CA GLY A 138 6.54 7.40 -1.37
C GLY A 138 5.71 8.69 -1.50
N ILE A 139 4.85 8.78 -2.53
CA ILE A 139 3.99 9.95 -2.74
C ILE A 139 3.05 10.22 -1.57
N SER A 140 2.57 9.18 -0.89
CA SER A 140 1.74 9.32 0.31
C SER A 140 2.51 9.95 1.48
N TYR A 141 3.83 9.76 1.55
CA TYR A 141 4.67 10.45 2.54
C TYR A 141 4.78 11.96 2.26
N VAL A 142 4.87 12.37 1.00
CA VAL A 142 4.83 13.79 0.62
C VAL A 142 3.52 14.45 1.07
N LEU A 143 2.39 13.74 0.91
CA LEU A 143 1.09 14.20 1.42
C LEU A 143 1.07 14.26 2.95
N ALA A 144 1.67 13.27 3.62
CA ALA A 144 1.82 13.26 5.09
C ALA A 144 2.61 14.46 5.59
N GLN A 145 3.73 14.81 4.93
CA GLN A 145 4.53 16.00 5.25
C GLN A 145 3.72 17.29 5.04
N SER A 146 2.99 17.40 3.93
CA SER A 146 2.11 18.56 3.67
C SER A 146 1.02 18.70 4.72
N ALA A 147 0.41 17.59 5.16
CA ALA A 147 -0.60 17.58 6.21
C ALA A 147 0.01 18.02 7.55
N ALA A 148 1.16 17.45 7.95
CA ALA A 148 1.85 17.82 9.18
C ALA A 148 2.21 19.31 9.21
N PHE A 149 2.70 19.85 8.09
CA PHE A 149 2.97 21.29 7.97
C PHE A 149 1.71 22.12 8.19
N LYS A 150 0.62 21.81 7.50
CA LYS A 150 -0.65 22.55 7.59
C LYS A 150 -1.24 22.54 9.01
N PHE A 151 -1.27 21.38 9.66
CA PHE A 151 -1.74 21.29 11.04
C PHE A 151 -0.80 21.99 12.02
N GLY A 152 0.52 21.94 11.77
CA GLY A 152 1.52 22.67 12.55
C GLY A 152 1.32 24.18 12.51
N THR A 153 0.89 24.77 11.37
CA THR A 153 0.57 26.20 11.29
C THR A 153 -0.65 26.60 12.15
N LEU A 154 -1.47 25.65 12.54
CA LEU A 154 -2.58 25.86 13.48
C LEU A 154 -2.16 25.69 14.95
N GLY A 155 -0.87 25.51 15.23
CA GLY A 155 -0.35 25.34 16.58
C GLY A 155 -0.46 23.93 17.14
N VAL A 156 -0.82 22.92 16.31
CA VAL A 156 -0.90 21.52 16.73
C VAL A 156 0.46 20.87 16.56
N GLU A 157 0.92 20.12 17.58
CA GLU A 157 2.17 19.34 17.45
C GLU A 157 1.95 18.19 16.45
N CYS A 158 2.64 18.26 15.31
CA CYS A 158 2.48 17.32 14.20
C CYS A 158 3.81 16.79 13.69
N SER A 159 3.82 15.54 13.22
CA SER A 159 4.97 14.95 12.56
C SER A 159 4.55 14.06 11.40
N ALA A 160 5.45 13.88 10.43
CA ALA A 160 5.25 12.97 9.30
C ALA A 160 6.34 11.90 9.30
N TYR A 161 5.95 10.66 9.01
CA TYR A 161 6.83 9.49 9.02
C TYR A 161 6.61 8.62 7.79
N GLU A 162 7.69 8.18 7.18
CA GLU A 162 7.64 7.21 6.08
C GLU A 162 7.66 5.76 6.58
N SER A 163 8.16 5.55 7.79
CA SER A 163 8.25 4.24 8.43
C SER A 163 8.01 4.34 9.93
N ILE A 164 7.71 3.20 10.55
CA ILE A 164 7.59 3.12 12.01
C ILE A 164 8.98 3.09 12.62
N ASN A 165 9.21 4.04 13.53
CA ASN A 165 10.33 4.01 14.45
C ASN A 165 9.81 3.70 15.87
N ALA A 166 10.05 2.49 16.35
CA ALA A 166 9.57 2.02 17.64
C ALA A 166 10.05 2.88 18.81
N TYR A 167 11.26 3.45 18.73
CA TYR A 167 11.79 4.34 19.77
C TYR A 167 11.06 5.67 19.83
N TYR A 168 10.73 6.25 18.68
CA TYR A 168 9.93 7.47 18.62
C TYR A 168 8.53 7.25 19.19
N LEU A 169 7.91 6.13 18.83
CA LEU A 169 6.58 5.78 19.32
C LEU A 169 6.58 5.52 20.82
N ALA A 170 7.60 4.84 21.35
CA ALA A 170 7.73 4.62 22.79
C ALA A 170 7.92 5.94 23.57
N ALA A 171 8.69 6.89 23.03
CA ALA A 171 8.87 8.20 23.63
C ALA A 171 7.57 9.03 23.64
N ARG A 172 6.73 8.88 22.60
CA ARG A 172 5.46 9.60 22.44
C ARG A 172 4.26 8.90 23.05
N ASN A 173 4.37 7.65 23.48
CA ASN A 173 3.25 6.83 23.96
C ASN A 173 2.55 7.38 25.24
N ARG A 174 3.07 8.48 25.80
CA ARG A 174 2.45 9.22 26.92
C ARG A 174 1.45 10.30 26.49
N LYS A 175 1.46 10.70 25.22
CA LYS A 175 0.58 11.74 24.66
C LYS A 175 -0.62 11.10 23.98
N LYS A 176 -1.77 11.79 24.01
CA LYS A 176 -2.95 11.41 23.24
C LYS A 176 -2.70 11.72 21.78
N THR A 177 -2.25 10.73 21.02
CA THR A 177 -1.86 10.87 19.61
C THR A 177 -2.95 10.33 18.69
N VAL A 178 -3.25 11.09 17.65
CA VAL A 178 -4.03 10.61 16.49
C VAL A 178 -3.05 10.32 15.36
N ALA A 179 -3.04 9.09 14.88
CA ALA A 179 -2.19 8.64 13.78
C ALA A 179 -3.00 8.52 12.49
N PHE A 180 -2.67 9.32 11.49
CA PHE A 180 -3.23 9.21 10.14
C PHE A 180 -2.33 8.35 9.27
N LEU A 181 -2.89 7.30 8.66
CA LEU A 181 -2.25 6.47 7.66
C LEU A 181 -2.77 6.87 6.28
N ILE A 182 -1.88 7.35 5.42
CA ILE A 182 -2.21 7.73 4.05
C ILE A 182 -1.70 6.67 3.10
N SER A 183 -2.59 6.07 2.31
CA SER A 183 -2.24 5.05 1.33
C SER A 183 -3.18 5.06 0.14
N PHE A 184 -2.64 5.27 -1.05
CA PHE A 184 -3.44 5.29 -2.27
C PHE A 184 -4.16 3.95 -2.52
N THR A 185 -3.47 2.84 -2.40
CA THR A 185 -4.05 1.50 -2.64
C THR A 185 -4.66 0.86 -1.40
N GLY A 186 -4.27 1.28 -0.20
CA GLY A 186 -4.64 0.64 1.06
C GLY A 186 -4.10 -0.78 1.26
N ALA A 187 -3.37 -1.32 0.28
CA ALA A 187 -2.95 -2.72 0.22
C ALA A 187 -1.42 -2.91 0.30
N ASN A 188 -0.66 -1.83 0.49
CA ASN A 188 0.79 -1.90 0.64
C ASN A 188 1.13 -2.58 1.97
N HIS A 189 1.92 -3.67 1.94
CA HIS A 189 2.34 -4.41 3.14
C HIS A 189 3.08 -3.55 4.18
N ALA A 190 3.80 -2.52 3.76
CA ALA A 190 4.43 -1.59 4.71
C ALA A 190 3.36 -0.81 5.47
N VAL A 191 2.32 -0.34 4.79
CA VAL A 191 1.23 0.43 5.39
C VAL A 191 0.35 -0.44 6.28
N THR A 192 0.02 -1.66 5.87
CA THR A 192 -0.75 -2.60 6.71
C THR A 192 0.01 -3.01 7.96
N ARG A 193 1.34 -3.21 7.88
CA ARG A 193 2.19 -3.43 9.06
C ARG A 193 2.22 -2.21 9.98
N MET A 194 2.26 -1.00 9.42
CA MET A 194 2.18 0.23 10.21
C MET A 194 0.84 0.34 10.94
N ALA A 195 -0.27 0.07 10.26
CA ALA A 195 -1.60 0.08 10.85
C ALA A 195 -1.70 -0.89 12.02
N ARG A 196 -1.27 -2.14 11.81
CA ARG A 196 -1.24 -3.17 12.85
C ARG A 196 -0.41 -2.73 14.06
N TYR A 197 0.83 -2.28 13.81
CA TYR A 197 1.72 -1.88 14.88
C TYR A 197 1.16 -0.69 15.69
N LEU A 198 0.63 0.33 15.02
CA LEU A 198 0.05 1.49 15.68
C LEU A 198 -1.14 1.09 16.55
N ARG A 199 -1.97 0.15 16.11
CA ARG A 199 -3.13 -0.32 16.84
C ARG A 199 -2.78 -1.24 18.02
N GLU A 200 -1.83 -2.18 17.83
CA GLU A 200 -1.50 -3.20 18.82
C GLU A 200 -0.46 -2.72 19.85
N ALA A 201 0.55 -1.96 19.40
CA ALA A 201 1.67 -1.57 20.22
C ALA A 201 1.57 -0.15 20.80
N THR A 202 0.56 0.64 20.42
CA THR A 202 0.38 2.01 20.89
C THR A 202 -1.04 2.24 21.40
N LYS A 203 -1.22 3.38 22.10
CA LYS A 203 -2.54 3.88 22.51
C LYS A 203 -3.11 4.91 21.53
N ASN A 204 -2.53 5.00 20.35
CA ASN A 204 -2.92 5.96 19.32
C ASN A 204 -4.30 5.63 18.76
N TYR A 205 -5.05 6.68 18.46
CA TYR A 205 -6.24 6.53 17.64
C TYR A 205 -5.80 6.54 16.17
N VAL A 206 -6.10 5.45 15.44
CA VAL A 206 -5.64 5.27 14.06
C VAL A 206 -6.75 5.62 13.09
N VAL A 207 -6.43 6.47 12.10
CA VAL A 207 -7.34 6.91 11.03
C VAL A 207 -6.71 6.58 9.68
N GLY A 208 -7.40 5.83 8.82
CA GLY A 208 -6.97 5.56 7.45
C GLY A 208 -7.52 6.60 6.47
N ILE A 209 -6.65 7.19 5.65
CA ILE A 209 -7.01 7.94 4.44
C ILE A 209 -6.58 7.08 3.26
N VAL A 210 -7.54 6.42 2.63
CA VAL A 210 -7.28 5.33 1.70
C VAL A 210 -8.26 5.38 0.52
N GLY A 211 -7.83 4.85 -0.62
CA GLY A 211 -8.69 4.75 -1.79
C GLY A 211 -9.92 3.85 -1.56
N PRO A 212 -10.90 3.84 -2.46
CA PRO A 212 -12.20 3.20 -2.25
C PRO A 212 -12.18 1.67 -2.15
N HIS A 213 -11.11 1.01 -2.58
CA HIS A 213 -11.02 -0.46 -2.69
C HIS A 213 -9.95 -1.04 -1.76
N ASN A 214 -10.04 -0.81 -0.45
CA ASN A 214 -8.98 -1.14 0.50
C ASN A 214 -9.45 -2.00 1.68
N GLU A 215 -9.97 -3.15 1.38
CA GLU A 215 -10.47 -4.09 2.42
C GLU A 215 -9.37 -4.48 3.43
N ALA A 216 -8.12 -4.59 2.97
CA ALA A 216 -6.99 -5.01 3.81
C ALA A 216 -6.65 -4.06 4.98
N ILE A 217 -6.93 -2.76 4.85
CA ILE A 217 -6.72 -1.77 5.94
C ILE A 217 -7.93 -1.66 6.87
N ARG A 218 -9.13 -2.00 6.38
CA ARG A 218 -10.36 -1.91 7.18
C ARG A 218 -10.41 -2.88 8.36
N GLU A 219 -9.61 -3.92 8.32
CA GLU A 219 -9.47 -4.88 9.42
C GLU A 219 -8.69 -4.31 10.62
N TRP A 220 -7.96 -3.23 10.43
CA TRP A 220 -7.10 -2.58 11.41
C TRP A 220 -7.58 -1.17 11.76
#